data_af5d83fa6c94fba796acabb385175b9d
#
_entry.id   af5d83fa6c94fba796acabb385175b9d
#
_cell.length_a   1.000
_cell.length_b   1.000
_cell.length_c   1.000
_cell.angle_alpha   90.00
_cell.angle_beta   90.00
_cell.angle_gamma   90.00
#
_symmetry.space_group_name_H-M   'P 1'
#
loop_
_entity.id
_entity.type
_entity.pdbx_description
1 polymer ?
#
loop_
_entity_poly.entity_id
_entity_poly.type
_entity_poly.pdbx_seq_one_letter_code
_entity_poly.pdbx_strand_id
1 'polypeptide(L)'
;MTASSIDGITRQDLVEYHSQYFIPNTAYLVVVGDITPAEAIKTAAKHFGSWQRGEAEQVAWANPALPKGIRVCLAPLDGAVQSSLKLTHTVDLKPGHEDAIAVSVMNSILGGGIFSGRLMQNLREDKAFTYGARSSLSTDEISGRFTASADVRNEVTDSAVVEFMYEIRRMTSELVDEESLNITKNSITGSFARALESPNTVARFALNIEKYNLPDDYYATYLEKLNSVTADDVLRVAKKYLKPDQIFITCVGSRDVLDNLKQFSSSGLVELFDPYGQPLVERKEAPEGVSVETVLNDYYNARGGAKKLIKIKTLEKVGSIEIGGQMTLGYNSKTSYKGTVGSITAFSMSGMEVMKNIVTSSEAYMEQMGQKQQVEGNDLISQQWESLNITHLLNAADYGISSELLGIENINGTDYYVVSFKHESGEFSSTCYFDIESGLLITKKEVSVQGEESQVATTNYSKYIDAGKGLLFPYEVVTQAGPQTISVRITSVTPGAKVNTDLFK
;
A
#
# COMPACT_ATOMS: atom_id res chain seq x y z
N MET A 1 -10.49 -0.03 -5.91
CA MET A 1 -11.63 -0.91 -5.53
C MET A 1 -11.50 -2.18 -6.33
N THR A 2 -11.47 -3.33 -5.69
CA THR A 2 -11.34 -4.65 -6.32
C THR A 2 -12.63 -5.44 -6.17
N ALA A 3 -12.79 -6.53 -6.92
CA ALA A 3 -13.95 -7.43 -6.73
C ALA A 3 -14.01 -7.92 -5.28
N SER A 4 -12.88 -8.39 -4.72
CA SER A 4 -12.81 -8.85 -3.32
C SER A 4 -13.19 -7.78 -2.29
N SER A 5 -12.82 -6.51 -2.51
CA SER A 5 -13.21 -5.43 -1.61
C SER A 5 -14.70 -5.08 -1.67
N ILE A 6 -15.36 -5.38 -2.81
CA ILE A 6 -16.82 -5.23 -2.94
C ILE A 6 -17.54 -6.41 -2.31
N ASP A 7 -17.05 -7.62 -2.57
CA ASP A 7 -17.62 -8.86 -2.05
C ASP A 7 -17.53 -8.95 -0.51
N GLY A 8 -16.53 -8.29 0.09
CA GLY A 8 -16.37 -8.18 1.53
C GLY A 8 -17.37 -7.23 2.22
N ILE A 9 -18.05 -6.33 1.47
CA ILE A 9 -19.02 -5.39 2.06
C ILE A 9 -20.33 -6.12 2.38
N THR A 10 -20.67 -6.18 3.66
CA THR A 10 -21.91 -6.79 4.12
C THR A 10 -23.04 -5.76 4.24
N ARG A 11 -24.28 -6.23 4.36
CA ARG A 11 -25.40 -5.35 4.70
C ARG A 11 -25.20 -4.68 6.06
N GLN A 12 -24.54 -5.35 6.99
CA GLN A 12 -24.31 -4.84 8.34
C GLN A 12 -23.36 -3.62 8.28
N ASP A 13 -22.29 -3.67 7.49
CA ASP A 13 -21.36 -2.54 7.31
C ASP A 13 -22.09 -1.30 6.77
N LEU A 14 -23.01 -1.50 5.82
CA LEU A 14 -23.84 -0.40 5.29
C LEU A 14 -24.76 0.19 6.36
N VAL A 15 -25.35 -0.63 7.23
CA VAL A 15 -26.20 -0.18 8.34
C VAL A 15 -25.38 0.60 9.36
N GLU A 16 -24.19 0.12 9.73
CA GLU A 16 -23.29 0.75 10.67
C GLU A 16 -22.78 2.09 10.12
N TYR A 17 -22.28 2.10 8.89
CA TYR A 17 -21.86 3.33 8.22
C TYR A 17 -22.98 4.37 8.16
N HIS A 18 -24.19 3.95 7.76
CA HIS A 18 -25.34 4.83 7.72
C HIS A 18 -25.70 5.39 9.10
N SER A 19 -25.73 4.55 10.13
CA SER A 19 -26.09 4.99 11.49
C SER A 19 -25.05 5.95 12.10
N GLN A 20 -23.78 5.75 11.77
CA GLN A 20 -22.67 6.56 12.29
C GLN A 20 -22.53 7.90 11.58
N TYR A 21 -22.69 7.94 10.25
CA TYR A 21 -22.37 9.14 9.46
C TYR A 21 -23.57 9.88 8.91
N PHE A 22 -24.74 9.23 8.76
CA PHE A 22 -25.96 9.90 8.31
C PHE A 22 -26.73 10.46 9.51
N ILE A 23 -26.22 11.53 10.06
CA ILE A 23 -26.78 12.25 11.20
C ILE A 23 -26.88 13.74 10.90
N PRO A 24 -27.80 14.50 11.54
CA PRO A 24 -27.99 15.94 11.26
C PRO A 24 -26.72 16.79 11.44
N ASN A 25 -25.81 16.35 12.34
CA ASN A 25 -24.57 17.07 12.66
C ASN A 25 -23.57 17.11 11.50
N THR A 26 -23.68 16.18 10.55
CA THR A 26 -22.81 16.06 9.36
C THR A 26 -23.53 16.44 8.07
N ALA A 27 -24.78 16.93 8.16
CA ALA A 27 -25.65 17.20 7.01
C ALA A 27 -25.84 18.71 6.80
N TYR A 28 -25.80 19.12 5.53
CA TYR A 28 -26.17 20.45 5.09
C TYR A 28 -27.40 20.35 4.18
N LEU A 29 -28.44 21.15 4.46
CA LEU A 29 -29.62 21.27 3.62
C LEU A 29 -29.62 22.64 2.98
N VAL A 30 -29.49 22.70 1.67
CA VAL A 30 -29.56 23.93 0.90
C VAL A 30 -30.84 23.93 0.09
N VAL A 31 -31.62 25.02 0.18
CA VAL A 31 -32.87 25.17 -0.53
C VAL A 31 -32.79 26.43 -1.42
N VAL A 32 -33.02 26.22 -2.72
CA VAL A 32 -33.02 27.29 -3.72
C VAL A 32 -34.26 27.16 -4.59
N GLY A 33 -34.97 28.25 -4.80
CA GLY A 33 -36.16 28.29 -5.63
C GLY A 33 -37.13 29.38 -5.21
N ASP A 34 -38.34 29.36 -5.76
CA ASP A 34 -39.44 30.29 -5.42
C ASP A 34 -40.14 29.84 -4.13
N ILE A 35 -39.44 30.04 -3.01
CA ILE A 35 -39.88 29.66 -1.65
C ILE A 35 -39.37 30.71 -0.64
N THR A 36 -40.20 31.06 0.32
CA THR A 36 -39.75 31.94 1.40
C THR A 36 -38.88 31.18 2.43
N PRO A 37 -37.93 31.84 3.12
CA PRO A 37 -37.15 31.21 4.18
C PRO A 37 -38.00 30.56 5.27
N ALA A 38 -39.14 31.20 5.64
CA ALA A 38 -40.04 30.66 6.66
C ALA A 38 -40.71 29.34 6.22
N GLU A 39 -41.11 29.25 4.95
CA GLU A 39 -41.70 28.03 4.39
C GLU A 39 -40.64 26.91 4.26
N ALA A 40 -39.42 27.28 3.83
CA ALA A 40 -38.30 26.33 3.75
C ALA A 40 -37.98 25.71 5.13
N ILE A 41 -37.84 26.58 6.16
CA ILE A 41 -37.61 26.15 7.55
C ILE A 41 -38.76 25.27 8.05
N LYS A 42 -40.01 25.67 7.84
CA LYS A 42 -41.17 24.88 8.24
C LYS A 42 -41.22 23.51 7.57
N THR A 43 -40.91 23.46 6.29
CA THR A 43 -40.87 22.21 5.53
C THR A 43 -39.72 21.31 5.97
N ALA A 44 -38.51 21.85 6.16
CA ALA A 44 -37.37 21.14 6.70
C ALA A 44 -37.66 20.58 8.11
N ALA A 45 -38.20 21.37 9.01
CA ALA A 45 -38.59 20.96 10.34
C ALA A 45 -39.63 19.83 10.33
N LYS A 46 -40.61 19.88 9.40
CA LYS A 46 -41.61 18.82 9.26
C LYS A 46 -41.02 17.47 8.85
N HIS A 47 -40.03 17.47 7.96
CA HIS A 47 -39.47 16.23 7.37
C HIS A 47 -38.23 15.72 8.11
N PHE A 48 -37.43 16.61 8.70
CA PHE A 48 -36.15 16.27 9.34
C PHE A 48 -36.12 16.55 10.84
N GLY A 49 -37.19 17.20 11.42
CA GLY A 49 -37.22 17.59 12.83
C GLY A 49 -37.17 16.44 13.82
N SER A 50 -37.53 15.23 13.40
CA SER A 50 -37.40 14.00 14.21
C SER A 50 -36.05 13.29 14.05
N TRP A 51 -35.20 13.77 13.15
CA TRP A 51 -33.89 13.15 12.92
C TRP A 51 -32.97 13.38 14.11
N GLN A 52 -32.55 12.29 14.74
CA GLN A 52 -31.79 12.36 15.99
C GLN A 52 -30.34 12.77 15.73
N ARG A 53 -29.86 13.70 16.55
CA ARG A 53 -28.42 14.06 16.55
C ARG A 53 -27.60 12.90 17.10
N GLY A 54 -26.37 12.75 16.58
CA GLY A 54 -25.40 11.78 17.01
C GLY A 54 -24.01 12.38 17.08
N GLU A 55 -23.02 11.55 17.37
CA GLU A 55 -21.61 11.92 17.28
C GLU A 55 -20.98 11.14 16.10
N ALA A 56 -20.49 11.86 15.10
CA ALA A 56 -19.70 11.27 14.04
C ALA A 56 -18.25 11.18 14.52
N GLU A 57 -17.63 10.03 14.33
CA GLU A 57 -16.20 9.88 14.56
C GLU A 57 -15.43 10.79 13.60
N GLN A 58 -14.59 11.66 14.17
CA GLN A 58 -13.68 12.49 13.39
C GLN A 58 -12.37 11.73 13.17
N VAL A 59 -12.21 11.17 11.98
CA VAL A 59 -10.96 10.53 11.60
C VAL A 59 -9.94 11.60 11.22
N ALA A 60 -8.85 11.67 11.97
CA ALA A 60 -7.72 12.54 11.63
C ALA A 60 -6.86 11.86 10.55
N TRP A 61 -6.94 12.37 9.33
CA TRP A 61 -6.10 11.92 8.23
C TRP A 61 -4.78 12.69 8.19
N ALA A 62 -3.67 11.97 8.10
CA ALA A 62 -2.38 12.58 7.82
C ALA A 62 -2.27 12.90 6.32
N ASN A 63 -1.73 14.09 5.99
CA ASN A 63 -1.43 14.41 4.60
C ASN A 63 -0.28 13.51 4.11
N PRO A 64 -0.45 12.74 3.01
CA PRO A 64 0.61 11.87 2.51
C PRO A 64 1.87 12.67 2.17
N ALA A 65 3.02 12.15 2.58
CA ALA A 65 4.30 12.78 2.27
C ALA A 65 4.59 12.75 0.77
N LEU A 66 5.27 13.78 0.27
CA LEU A 66 5.79 13.80 -1.10
C LEU A 66 6.83 12.68 -1.28
N PRO A 67 6.98 12.11 -2.49
CA PRO A 67 8.03 11.14 -2.76
C PRO A 67 9.42 11.76 -2.63
N LYS A 68 10.41 10.94 -2.26
CA LYS A 68 11.83 11.37 -2.19
C LYS A 68 12.43 11.38 -3.61
N GLY A 69 12.03 12.33 -4.44
CA GLY A 69 12.44 12.40 -5.85
C GLY A 69 11.32 11.97 -6.80
N ILE A 70 11.65 11.77 -8.06
CA ILE A 70 10.71 11.29 -9.08
C ILE A 70 10.59 9.78 -8.97
N ARG A 71 9.37 9.28 -8.74
CA ARG A 71 9.05 7.84 -8.79
C ARG A 71 8.29 7.53 -10.08
N VAL A 72 8.71 6.48 -10.76
CA VAL A 72 8.08 6.01 -11.99
C VAL A 72 7.40 4.68 -11.72
N CYS A 73 6.10 4.62 -12.00
CA CYS A 73 5.26 3.46 -11.78
C CYS A 73 4.64 3.04 -13.12
N LEU A 74 4.77 1.76 -13.48
CA LEU A 74 4.17 1.20 -14.68
C LEU A 74 3.23 0.05 -14.30
N ALA A 75 1.98 0.12 -14.76
CA ALA A 75 1.09 -1.03 -14.80
C ALA A 75 1.04 -1.56 -16.23
N PRO A 76 1.73 -2.68 -16.54
CA PRO A 76 1.75 -3.26 -17.87
C PRO A 76 0.35 -3.73 -18.28
N LEU A 77 -0.04 -3.41 -19.52
CA LEU A 77 -1.28 -3.87 -20.12
C LEU A 77 -0.96 -4.48 -21.48
N ASP A 78 -1.15 -5.79 -21.60
CA ASP A 78 -0.86 -6.51 -22.82
C ASP A 78 -1.76 -6.04 -23.97
N GLY A 79 -1.15 -5.82 -25.13
CA GLY A 79 -1.87 -5.35 -26.33
C GLY A 79 -2.27 -3.88 -26.30
N ALA A 80 -1.88 -3.11 -25.29
CA ALA A 80 -2.14 -1.68 -25.27
C ALA A 80 -1.38 -0.98 -26.41
N VAL A 81 -2.10 -0.19 -27.21
CA VAL A 81 -1.52 0.62 -28.30
C VAL A 81 -1.22 2.05 -27.85
N GLN A 82 -1.66 2.42 -26.66
CA GLN A 82 -1.45 3.72 -26.05
C GLN A 82 -1.00 3.57 -24.61
N SER A 83 -0.26 4.55 -24.14
CA SER A 83 0.13 4.74 -22.73
C SER A 83 -0.73 5.82 -22.10
N SER A 84 -1.46 5.49 -21.05
CA SER A 84 -2.14 6.49 -20.22
C SER A 84 -1.15 7.02 -19.18
N LEU A 85 -0.73 8.27 -19.35
CA LEU A 85 0.25 8.94 -18.50
C LEU A 85 -0.43 9.86 -17.50
N LYS A 86 0.03 9.81 -16.21
CA LYS A 86 -0.32 10.79 -15.19
C LYS A 86 0.92 11.17 -14.40
N LEU A 87 1.18 12.47 -14.30
CA LEU A 87 2.18 13.05 -13.43
C LEU A 87 1.45 13.68 -12.25
N THR A 88 1.66 13.19 -11.03
CA THR A 88 0.82 13.55 -9.88
C THR A 88 1.61 13.67 -8.58
N HIS A 89 1.18 14.57 -7.71
CA HIS A 89 1.64 14.66 -6.32
C HIS A 89 0.54 15.27 -5.43
N THR A 90 0.66 15.09 -4.13
CA THR A 90 -0.23 15.70 -3.14
C THR A 90 0.10 17.18 -2.97
N VAL A 91 -0.92 17.98 -2.65
CA VAL A 91 -0.81 19.42 -2.46
C VAL A 91 -1.51 19.82 -1.16
N ASP A 92 -0.82 20.56 -0.31
CA ASP A 92 -1.42 21.16 0.87
C ASP A 92 -2.01 22.52 0.50
N LEU A 93 -3.23 22.51 -0.04
CA LEU A 93 -3.99 23.70 -0.38
C LEU A 93 -5.46 23.48 -0.01
N LYS A 94 -5.88 24.13 1.06
CA LYS A 94 -7.26 24.05 1.57
C LYS A 94 -8.22 24.95 0.79
N PRO A 95 -9.52 24.60 0.73
CA PRO A 95 -10.54 25.49 0.22
C PRO A 95 -10.52 26.84 0.96
N GLY A 96 -10.69 27.94 0.20
CA GLY A 96 -10.67 29.30 0.77
C GLY A 96 -9.29 29.89 1.07
N HIS A 97 -8.20 29.13 0.89
CA HIS A 97 -6.84 29.69 1.03
C HIS A 97 -6.61 30.86 0.07
N GLU A 98 -5.88 31.89 0.51
CA GLU A 98 -5.59 33.10 -0.28
C GLU A 98 -4.97 32.81 -1.66
N ASP A 99 -4.18 31.75 -1.78
CA ASP A 99 -3.55 31.32 -3.03
C ASP A 99 -4.52 30.63 -4.00
N ALA A 100 -5.72 30.22 -3.58
CA ALA A 100 -6.59 29.35 -4.37
C ALA A 100 -6.95 29.94 -5.74
N ILE A 101 -7.17 31.27 -5.82
CA ILE A 101 -7.52 31.97 -7.06
C ILE A 101 -6.29 32.03 -7.99
N ALA A 102 -5.12 32.42 -7.47
CA ALA A 102 -3.89 32.46 -8.24
C ALA A 102 -3.48 31.05 -8.75
N VAL A 103 -3.68 30.00 -7.92
CA VAL A 103 -3.47 28.60 -8.30
C VAL A 103 -4.44 28.17 -9.41
N SER A 104 -5.70 28.61 -9.36
CA SER A 104 -6.67 28.35 -10.44
C SER A 104 -6.23 28.97 -11.76
N VAL A 105 -5.72 30.21 -11.74
CA VAL A 105 -5.16 30.89 -12.93
C VAL A 105 -3.92 30.13 -13.43
N MET A 106 -3.00 29.82 -12.55
CA MET A 106 -1.78 29.06 -12.88
C MET A 106 -2.10 27.71 -13.54
N ASN A 107 -2.99 26.93 -12.94
CA ASN A 107 -3.38 25.64 -13.50
C ASN A 107 -4.12 25.79 -14.84
N SER A 108 -4.94 26.80 -15.00
CA SER A 108 -5.65 27.08 -16.26
C SER A 108 -4.68 27.38 -17.40
N ILE A 109 -3.59 28.13 -17.13
CA ILE A 109 -2.52 28.41 -18.10
C ILE A 109 -1.73 27.12 -18.39
N LEU A 110 -1.45 26.28 -17.40
CA LEU A 110 -0.70 25.05 -17.60
C LEU A 110 -1.49 24.05 -18.48
N GLY A 111 -2.71 23.70 -18.08
CA GLY A 111 -3.47 22.66 -18.78
C GLY A 111 -4.92 22.52 -18.33
N GLY A 112 -5.43 23.42 -17.48
CA GLY A 112 -6.84 23.44 -17.07
C GLY A 112 -7.75 24.12 -18.09
N GLY A 113 -7.23 24.95 -18.95
CA GLY A 113 -7.95 25.58 -20.09
C GLY A 113 -8.18 24.56 -21.23
N ILE A 114 -9.38 24.57 -21.81
CA ILE A 114 -9.81 23.52 -22.77
C ILE A 114 -8.91 23.46 -24.01
N PHE A 115 -8.52 24.62 -24.58
CA PHE A 115 -7.71 24.68 -25.80
C PHE A 115 -6.49 25.61 -25.72
N SER A 116 -6.39 26.43 -24.68
CA SER A 116 -5.34 27.46 -24.54
C SER A 116 -4.24 27.09 -23.53
N GLY A 117 -4.34 25.91 -22.88
CA GLY A 117 -3.33 25.47 -21.94
C GLY A 117 -2.03 25.06 -22.62
N ARG A 118 -0.88 25.38 -21.99
CA ARG A 118 0.46 25.05 -22.49
C ARG A 118 0.63 23.55 -22.83
N LEU A 119 0.10 22.66 -21.98
CA LEU A 119 0.14 21.21 -22.23
C LEU A 119 -0.62 20.83 -23.49
N MET A 120 -1.79 21.42 -23.73
CA MET A 120 -2.56 21.16 -24.94
C MET A 120 -1.81 21.67 -26.18
N GLN A 121 -1.29 22.89 -26.13
CA GLN A 121 -0.54 23.49 -27.24
C GLN A 121 0.71 22.65 -27.56
N ASN A 122 1.49 22.28 -26.55
CA ASN A 122 2.74 21.54 -26.74
C ASN A 122 2.47 20.09 -27.23
N LEU A 123 1.75 19.28 -26.41
CA LEU A 123 1.66 17.83 -26.69
C LEU A 123 0.70 17.51 -27.84
N ARG A 124 -0.34 18.32 -28.07
CA ARG A 124 -1.31 18.07 -29.13
C ARG A 124 -0.96 18.83 -30.41
N GLU A 125 -0.93 20.18 -30.34
CA GLU A 125 -0.82 21.00 -31.54
C GLU A 125 0.59 20.95 -32.13
N ASP A 126 1.63 21.10 -31.31
CA ASP A 126 3.02 21.18 -31.82
C ASP A 126 3.61 19.79 -32.04
N LYS A 127 3.36 18.82 -31.18
CA LYS A 127 4.00 17.49 -31.22
C LYS A 127 3.12 16.37 -31.77
N ALA A 128 1.81 16.55 -31.79
CA ALA A 128 0.84 15.53 -32.20
C ALA A 128 0.99 14.18 -31.43
N PHE A 129 1.37 14.20 -30.15
CA PHE A 129 1.56 13.00 -29.33
C PHE A 129 0.25 12.42 -28.81
N THR A 130 -0.78 13.30 -28.66
CA THR A 130 -2.05 12.98 -28.03
C THR A 130 -3.21 13.73 -28.68
N TYR A 131 -4.42 13.26 -28.45
CA TYR A 131 -5.65 14.03 -28.75
C TYR A 131 -6.00 15.07 -27.69
N GLY A 132 -5.40 14.99 -26.50
CA GLY A 132 -5.60 15.96 -25.45
C GLY A 132 -4.68 15.75 -24.26
N ALA A 133 -4.11 16.86 -23.78
CA ALA A 133 -3.34 16.91 -22.55
C ALA A 133 -3.94 17.96 -21.61
N ARG A 134 -4.01 17.65 -20.33
CA ARG A 134 -4.64 18.50 -19.33
C ARG A 134 -3.93 18.46 -18.00
N SER A 135 -4.16 19.49 -17.18
CA SER A 135 -3.79 19.47 -15.77
C SER A 135 -4.97 19.88 -14.87
N SER A 136 -4.94 19.44 -13.65
CA SER A 136 -5.84 19.86 -12.58
C SER A 136 -5.06 20.01 -11.28
N LEU A 137 -5.41 21.01 -10.49
CA LEU A 137 -4.96 21.15 -9.12
C LEU A 137 -6.20 21.37 -8.25
N SER A 138 -6.52 20.36 -7.45
CA SER A 138 -7.67 20.37 -6.55
C SER A 138 -7.27 20.84 -5.16
N THR A 139 -8.12 21.68 -4.57
CA THR A 139 -8.10 21.96 -3.13
C THR A 139 -8.89 20.89 -2.39
N ASP A 140 -8.46 20.55 -1.18
CA ASP A 140 -9.17 19.60 -0.32
C ASP A 140 -8.89 19.93 1.15
N GLU A 141 -9.80 19.57 2.06
CA GLU A 141 -9.64 19.81 3.49
C GLU A 141 -8.54 18.95 4.11
N ILE A 142 -8.29 17.77 3.52
CA ILE A 142 -7.30 16.78 3.97
C ILE A 142 -6.05 16.83 3.09
N SER A 143 -6.21 16.54 1.79
CA SER A 143 -5.09 16.46 0.85
C SER A 143 -5.55 16.81 -0.56
N GLY A 144 -5.19 17.99 -1.03
CA GLY A 144 -5.34 18.35 -2.44
C GLY A 144 -4.37 17.56 -3.33
N ARG A 145 -4.56 17.68 -4.64
CA ARG A 145 -3.76 16.93 -5.61
C ARG A 145 -3.53 17.75 -6.89
N PHE A 146 -2.27 17.74 -7.33
CA PHE A 146 -1.92 18.10 -8.69
C PHE A 146 -1.89 16.86 -9.57
N THR A 147 -2.43 16.95 -10.79
CA THR A 147 -2.33 15.90 -11.82
C THR A 147 -2.21 16.55 -13.18
N ALA A 148 -1.22 16.13 -13.97
CA ALA A 148 -1.13 16.37 -15.41
C ALA A 148 -1.26 15.02 -16.12
N SER A 149 -2.03 14.95 -17.23
CA SER A 149 -2.34 13.66 -17.86
C SER A 149 -2.58 13.78 -19.37
N ALA A 150 -2.23 12.72 -20.08
CA ALA A 150 -2.59 12.47 -21.47
C ALA A 150 -2.55 10.98 -21.80
N ASP A 151 -3.32 10.57 -22.81
CA ASP A 151 -3.17 9.27 -23.45
C ASP A 151 -2.36 9.48 -24.73
N VAL A 152 -1.22 8.80 -24.84
CA VAL A 152 -0.24 8.98 -25.91
C VAL A 152 0.07 7.65 -26.61
N ARG A 153 0.54 7.66 -27.86
CA ARG A 153 1.04 6.43 -28.48
C ARG A 153 2.27 5.91 -27.75
N ASN A 154 2.44 4.59 -27.72
CA ASN A 154 3.53 3.95 -26.97
C ASN A 154 4.92 4.44 -27.40
N GLU A 155 5.12 4.69 -28.71
CA GLU A 155 6.42 5.12 -29.26
C GLU A 155 6.86 6.51 -28.76
N VAL A 156 5.94 7.33 -28.26
CA VAL A 156 6.22 8.71 -27.81
C VAL A 156 5.99 8.89 -26.31
N THR A 157 5.88 7.78 -25.56
CA THR A 157 5.60 7.82 -24.12
C THR A 157 6.68 8.60 -23.36
N ASP A 158 7.94 8.32 -23.60
CA ASP A 158 9.07 9.01 -22.97
C ASP A 158 9.16 10.47 -23.41
N SER A 159 8.97 10.74 -24.69
CA SER A 159 8.96 12.09 -25.24
C SER A 159 7.82 12.93 -24.62
N ALA A 160 6.66 12.34 -24.42
CA ALA A 160 5.54 13.01 -23.76
C ALA A 160 5.87 13.33 -22.28
N VAL A 161 6.55 12.44 -21.56
CA VAL A 161 7.03 12.73 -20.19
C VAL A 161 8.01 13.90 -20.20
N VAL A 162 8.94 13.97 -21.15
CA VAL A 162 9.87 15.12 -21.30
C VAL A 162 9.08 16.42 -21.44
N GLU A 163 8.09 16.46 -22.33
CA GLU A 163 7.31 17.68 -22.59
C GLU A 163 6.41 18.06 -21.39
N PHE A 164 5.82 17.09 -20.69
CA PHE A 164 5.13 17.37 -19.43
C PHE A 164 6.06 18.03 -18.42
N MET A 165 7.22 17.43 -18.19
CA MET A 165 8.20 17.94 -17.22
C MET A 165 8.75 19.31 -17.65
N TYR A 166 8.92 19.53 -18.94
CA TYR A 166 9.32 20.82 -19.49
C TYR A 166 8.31 21.92 -19.14
N GLU A 167 7.03 21.71 -19.43
CA GLU A 167 5.99 22.73 -19.16
C GLU A 167 5.78 22.95 -17.66
N ILE A 168 5.82 21.89 -16.83
CA ILE A 168 5.72 22.02 -15.38
C ILE A 168 6.91 22.83 -14.82
N ARG A 169 8.14 22.56 -15.27
CA ARG A 169 9.34 23.30 -14.84
C ARG A 169 9.32 24.73 -15.34
N ARG A 170 8.88 24.95 -16.56
CA ARG A 170 8.72 26.27 -17.14
C ARG A 170 7.75 27.16 -16.33
N MET A 171 6.63 26.57 -15.84
CA MET A 171 5.71 27.27 -14.94
C MET A 171 6.37 27.69 -13.61
N THR A 172 7.37 26.95 -13.15
CA THR A 172 8.06 27.25 -11.89
C THR A 172 9.30 28.16 -12.05
N SER A 173 9.71 28.45 -13.27
CA SER A 173 10.95 29.21 -13.55
C SER A 173 10.73 30.52 -14.31
N GLU A 174 9.67 30.61 -15.12
CA GLU A 174 9.41 31.73 -16.00
C GLU A 174 8.13 32.47 -15.64
N LEU A 175 8.11 33.80 -15.84
CA LEU A 175 6.87 34.57 -15.80
C LEU A 175 5.99 34.17 -16.97
N VAL A 176 4.68 34.13 -16.75
CA VAL A 176 3.70 34.01 -17.83
C VAL A 176 3.59 35.34 -18.55
N ASP A 177 3.42 35.28 -19.87
CA ASP A 177 3.19 36.48 -20.65
C ASP A 177 1.81 37.11 -20.36
N GLU A 178 1.72 38.43 -20.56
CA GLU A 178 0.49 39.19 -20.27
C GLU A 178 -0.70 38.76 -21.13
N GLU A 179 -0.47 38.32 -22.37
CA GLU A 179 -1.53 37.90 -23.27
C GLU A 179 -2.16 36.61 -22.74
N SER A 180 -1.36 35.57 -22.42
CA SER A 180 -1.82 34.31 -21.83
C SER A 180 -2.55 34.53 -20.51
N LEU A 181 -2.03 35.44 -19.65
CA LEU A 181 -2.66 35.79 -18.38
C LEU A 181 -4.05 36.45 -18.59
N ASN A 182 -4.13 37.39 -19.51
CA ASN A 182 -5.40 38.12 -19.80
C ASN A 182 -6.43 37.19 -20.46
N ILE A 183 -6.03 36.34 -21.42
CA ILE A 183 -6.92 35.35 -22.04
C ILE A 183 -7.50 34.43 -20.97
N THR A 184 -6.64 33.95 -20.06
CA THR A 184 -7.05 33.05 -18.98
C THR A 184 -8.04 33.73 -18.00
N LYS A 185 -7.75 34.93 -17.55
CA LYS A 185 -8.64 35.68 -16.68
C LYS A 185 -10.01 35.92 -17.33
N ASN A 186 -10.04 36.32 -18.62
CA ASN A 186 -11.25 36.51 -19.37
C ASN A 186 -12.08 35.23 -19.51
N SER A 187 -11.40 34.11 -19.78
CA SER A 187 -12.05 32.80 -19.88
C SER A 187 -12.67 32.34 -18.55
N ILE A 188 -11.95 32.52 -17.42
CA ILE A 188 -12.47 32.20 -16.07
C ILE A 188 -13.65 33.15 -15.73
N THR A 189 -13.52 34.43 -16.01
CA THR A 189 -14.60 35.43 -15.79
C THR A 189 -15.88 35.07 -16.56
N GLY A 190 -15.74 34.74 -17.86
CA GLY A 190 -16.87 34.31 -18.67
C GLY A 190 -17.51 33.01 -18.20
N SER A 191 -16.70 32.07 -17.72
CA SER A 191 -17.20 30.80 -17.16
C SER A 191 -17.90 31.00 -15.82
N PHE A 192 -17.39 31.88 -14.97
CA PHE A 192 -18.00 32.26 -13.70
C PHE A 192 -19.35 32.94 -13.93
N ALA A 193 -19.41 33.90 -14.85
CA ALA A 193 -20.65 34.60 -15.17
C ALA A 193 -21.74 33.64 -15.68
N ARG A 194 -21.41 32.76 -16.61
CA ARG A 194 -22.34 31.72 -17.11
C ARG A 194 -22.78 30.75 -16.00
N ALA A 195 -21.89 30.40 -15.08
CA ALA A 195 -22.23 29.50 -13.98
C ALA A 195 -23.28 30.11 -13.03
N LEU A 196 -23.32 31.44 -12.86
CA LEU A 196 -24.30 32.15 -12.02
C LEU A 196 -25.73 32.06 -12.54
N GLU A 197 -25.95 31.75 -13.83
CA GLU A 197 -27.29 31.53 -14.38
C GLU A 197 -27.98 30.29 -13.79
N SER A 198 -27.20 29.37 -13.21
CA SER A 198 -27.74 28.15 -12.60
C SER A 198 -28.04 28.32 -11.11
N PRO A 199 -29.28 28.09 -10.66
CA PRO A 199 -29.63 28.09 -9.23
C PRO A 199 -28.75 27.11 -8.40
N ASN A 200 -28.36 25.98 -8.99
CA ASN A 200 -27.46 25.01 -8.34
C ASN A 200 -26.09 25.60 -8.03
N THR A 201 -25.58 26.54 -8.82
CA THR A 201 -24.32 27.22 -8.55
C THR A 201 -24.43 28.12 -7.33
N VAL A 202 -25.53 28.86 -7.22
CA VAL A 202 -25.81 29.72 -6.05
C VAL A 202 -25.94 28.86 -4.79
N ALA A 203 -26.67 27.75 -4.87
CA ALA A 203 -26.79 26.77 -3.78
C ALA A 203 -25.43 26.27 -3.33
N ARG A 204 -24.56 25.88 -4.28
CA ARG A 204 -23.20 25.41 -4.00
C ARG A 204 -22.33 26.50 -3.37
N PHE A 205 -22.45 27.73 -3.78
CA PHE A 205 -21.71 28.85 -3.18
C PHE A 205 -22.11 29.05 -1.72
N ALA A 206 -23.40 29.04 -1.42
CA ALA A 206 -23.91 29.12 -0.05
C ALA A 206 -23.39 27.93 0.79
N LEU A 207 -23.46 26.72 0.26
CA LEU A 207 -22.91 25.53 0.91
C LEU A 207 -21.40 25.65 1.19
N ASN A 208 -20.62 26.12 0.22
CA ASN A 208 -19.18 26.26 0.38
C ASN A 208 -18.79 27.31 1.42
N ILE A 209 -19.52 28.43 1.48
CA ILE A 209 -19.31 29.47 2.50
C ILE A 209 -19.45 28.84 3.88
N GLU A 210 -20.53 28.13 4.14
CA GLU A 210 -20.77 27.47 5.43
C GLU A 210 -19.81 26.32 5.70
N LYS A 211 -19.66 25.40 4.74
CA LYS A 211 -18.84 24.19 4.90
C LYS A 211 -17.36 24.50 5.14
N TYR A 212 -16.82 25.46 4.41
CA TYR A 212 -15.39 25.80 4.46
C TYR A 212 -15.10 27.05 5.28
N ASN A 213 -16.12 27.58 5.98
CA ASN A 213 -16.01 28.80 6.78
C ASN A 213 -15.37 29.96 5.98
N LEU A 214 -15.87 30.16 4.74
CA LEU A 214 -15.41 31.25 3.88
C LEU A 214 -16.01 32.57 4.33
N PRO A 215 -15.38 33.73 4.02
CA PRO A 215 -16.02 35.03 4.19
C PRO A 215 -17.33 35.09 3.42
N ASP A 216 -18.34 35.75 3.98
CA ASP A 216 -19.67 35.91 3.34
C ASP A 216 -19.61 36.56 1.95
N ASP A 217 -18.61 37.40 1.72
CA ASP A 217 -18.35 38.11 0.47
C ASP A 217 -17.39 37.37 -0.48
N TYR A 218 -17.01 36.14 -0.17
CA TYR A 218 -16.01 35.38 -0.92
C TYR A 218 -16.30 35.34 -2.42
N TYR A 219 -17.54 35.02 -2.80
CA TYR A 219 -17.93 34.96 -4.21
C TYR A 219 -18.26 36.33 -4.79
N ALA A 220 -18.68 37.29 -3.98
CA ALA A 220 -18.93 38.67 -4.43
C ALA A 220 -17.62 39.37 -4.81
N THR A 221 -16.53 39.10 -4.10
CA THR A 221 -15.18 39.65 -4.36
C THR A 221 -14.31 38.81 -5.30
N TYR A 222 -14.82 37.63 -5.76
CA TYR A 222 -14.07 36.69 -6.55
C TYR A 222 -13.46 37.27 -7.82
N LEU A 223 -14.27 37.98 -8.62
CA LEU A 223 -13.83 38.60 -9.89
C LEU A 223 -12.81 39.74 -9.68
N GLU A 224 -12.93 40.48 -8.61
CA GLU A 224 -11.94 41.50 -8.23
C GLU A 224 -10.59 40.84 -7.90
N LYS A 225 -10.61 39.83 -7.04
CA LYS A 225 -9.41 39.04 -6.69
C LYS A 225 -8.80 38.33 -7.90
N LEU A 226 -9.64 37.79 -8.80
CA LEU A 226 -9.18 37.17 -10.04
C LEU A 226 -8.45 38.18 -10.93
N ASN A 227 -9.02 39.40 -11.10
CA ASN A 227 -8.43 40.43 -11.92
C ASN A 227 -7.14 41.01 -11.33
N SER A 228 -6.97 40.98 -10.00
CA SER A 228 -5.76 41.45 -9.32
C SER A 228 -4.58 40.45 -9.43
N VAL A 229 -4.78 39.19 -9.83
CA VAL A 229 -3.70 38.21 -9.99
C VAL A 229 -2.67 38.68 -11.00
N THR A 230 -1.43 38.75 -10.64
CA THR A 230 -0.27 39.14 -11.49
C THR A 230 0.51 37.93 -12.02
N ALA A 231 1.39 38.15 -12.99
CA ALA A 231 2.33 37.12 -13.46
C ALA A 231 3.28 36.67 -12.34
N ASP A 232 3.65 37.55 -11.44
CA ASP A 232 4.46 37.24 -10.24
C ASP A 232 3.70 36.34 -9.28
N ASP A 233 2.38 36.56 -9.08
CA ASP A 233 1.55 35.68 -8.27
C ASP A 233 1.48 34.29 -8.87
N VAL A 234 1.32 34.17 -10.20
CA VAL A 234 1.31 32.89 -10.91
C VAL A 234 2.62 32.14 -10.70
N LEU A 235 3.77 32.82 -10.86
CA LEU A 235 5.09 32.23 -10.64
C LEU A 235 5.28 31.82 -9.16
N ARG A 236 4.86 32.66 -8.22
CA ARG A 236 4.94 32.41 -6.77
C ARG A 236 4.16 31.14 -6.41
N VAL A 237 2.90 31.03 -6.83
CA VAL A 237 2.10 29.84 -6.51
C VAL A 237 2.58 28.60 -7.26
N ALA A 238 3.09 28.73 -8.48
CA ALA A 238 3.69 27.63 -9.20
C ALA A 238 4.90 27.04 -8.44
N LYS A 239 5.83 27.89 -7.97
CA LYS A 239 6.96 27.46 -7.13
C LYS A 239 6.53 26.81 -5.82
N LYS A 240 5.44 27.31 -5.21
CA LYS A 240 4.95 26.79 -3.94
C LYS A 240 4.26 25.44 -4.09
N TYR A 241 3.45 25.25 -5.11
CA TYR A 241 2.52 24.11 -5.22
C TYR A 241 2.89 23.09 -6.29
N LEU A 242 3.65 23.42 -7.34
CA LEU A 242 4.17 22.42 -8.27
C LEU A 242 5.51 21.88 -7.79
N LYS A 243 5.64 20.55 -7.77
CA LYS A 243 6.84 19.85 -7.26
C LYS A 243 7.41 18.91 -8.32
N PRO A 244 8.02 19.45 -9.40
CA PRO A 244 8.49 18.63 -10.52
C PRO A 244 9.53 17.58 -10.11
N ASP A 245 10.31 17.82 -9.06
CA ASP A 245 11.35 16.90 -8.60
C ASP A 245 10.88 15.94 -7.49
N GLN A 246 9.61 16.02 -7.08
CA GLN A 246 8.97 15.17 -6.06
C GLN A 246 7.60 14.73 -6.55
N ILE A 247 7.58 13.99 -7.67
CA ILE A 247 6.36 13.64 -8.40
C ILE A 247 6.31 12.14 -8.72
N PHE A 248 5.12 11.58 -8.77
CA PHE A 248 4.89 10.27 -9.34
C PHE A 248 4.60 10.42 -10.83
N ILE A 249 5.30 9.65 -11.66
CA ILE A 249 4.99 9.43 -13.07
C ILE A 249 4.35 8.05 -13.14
N THR A 250 3.06 7.99 -13.39
CA THR A 250 2.33 6.72 -13.51
C THR A 250 1.97 6.49 -14.98
N CYS A 251 2.23 5.29 -15.46
CA CYS A 251 1.94 4.84 -16.80
C CYS A 251 1.12 3.55 -16.76
N VAL A 252 0.03 3.50 -17.51
CA VAL A 252 -0.67 2.25 -17.83
C VAL A 252 -0.54 2.06 -19.34
N GLY A 253 0.14 1.00 -19.79
CA GLY A 253 0.43 0.82 -21.21
C GLY A 253 1.25 -0.43 -21.52
N SER A 254 1.81 -0.53 -22.73
CA SER A 254 2.65 -1.66 -23.11
C SER A 254 3.88 -1.76 -22.21
N ARG A 255 4.30 -2.99 -21.93
CA ARG A 255 5.55 -3.26 -21.21
C ARG A 255 6.78 -2.72 -21.95
N ASP A 256 6.72 -2.58 -23.26
CA ASP A 256 7.83 -2.12 -24.09
C ASP A 256 8.32 -0.70 -23.74
N VAL A 257 7.49 0.11 -23.06
CA VAL A 257 7.87 1.46 -22.63
C VAL A 257 8.74 1.49 -21.36
N LEU A 258 8.91 0.34 -20.69
CA LEU A 258 9.60 0.24 -19.39
C LEU A 258 11.01 0.82 -19.43
N ASP A 259 11.83 0.38 -20.39
CA ASP A 259 13.24 0.79 -20.45
C ASP A 259 13.38 2.29 -20.71
N ASN A 260 12.51 2.85 -21.56
CA ASN A 260 12.50 4.28 -21.86
C ASN A 260 12.04 5.12 -20.66
N LEU A 261 11.23 4.57 -19.77
CA LEU A 261 10.77 5.28 -18.58
C LEU A 261 11.79 5.31 -17.44
N LYS A 262 12.77 4.38 -17.38
CA LYS A 262 13.80 4.32 -16.33
C LYS A 262 14.58 5.62 -16.16
N GLN A 263 14.85 6.34 -17.26
CA GLN A 263 15.62 7.59 -17.24
C GLN A 263 14.99 8.71 -16.39
N PHE A 264 13.69 8.66 -16.15
CA PHE A 264 12.98 9.68 -15.36
C PHE A 264 12.99 9.37 -13.86
N SER A 265 13.24 8.13 -13.47
CA SER A 265 13.24 7.73 -12.08
C SER A 265 14.49 8.20 -11.34
N SER A 266 14.32 8.85 -10.18
CA SER A 266 15.45 9.24 -9.33
C SER A 266 16.25 8.05 -8.78
N SER A 267 15.64 6.86 -8.72
CA SER A 267 16.29 5.61 -8.31
C SER A 267 16.86 4.81 -9.48
N GLY A 268 16.55 5.20 -10.74
CA GLY A 268 16.85 4.42 -11.94
C GLY A 268 15.97 3.18 -12.12
N LEU A 269 14.97 2.98 -11.26
CA LEU A 269 14.05 1.84 -11.30
C LEU A 269 12.64 2.29 -11.68
N VAL A 270 11.93 1.47 -12.45
CA VAL A 270 10.49 1.58 -12.69
C VAL A 270 9.79 0.56 -11.80
N GLU A 271 8.89 1.04 -10.95
CA GLU A 271 8.09 0.20 -10.08
C GLU A 271 6.91 -0.39 -10.85
N LEU A 272 6.78 -1.71 -10.85
CA LEU A 272 5.70 -2.40 -11.55
C LEU A 272 4.52 -2.68 -10.64
N PHE A 273 3.33 -2.47 -11.17
CA PHE A 273 2.07 -2.70 -10.47
C PHE A 273 1.11 -3.50 -11.34
N ASP A 274 0.24 -4.26 -10.69
CA ASP A 274 -0.91 -4.87 -11.36
C ASP A 274 -2.01 -3.81 -11.63
N PRO A 275 -3.09 -4.15 -12.37
CA PRO A 275 -4.19 -3.22 -12.64
C PRO A 275 -4.92 -2.71 -11.39
N TYR A 276 -4.72 -3.34 -10.24
CA TYR A 276 -5.32 -2.94 -8.96
C TYR A 276 -4.38 -2.12 -8.08
N GLY A 277 -3.16 -1.82 -8.57
CA GLY A 277 -2.16 -1.05 -7.85
C GLY A 277 -1.37 -1.85 -6.81
N GLN A 278 -1.42 -3.18 -6.87
CA GLN A 278 -0.55 -4.02 -6.05
C GLN A 278 0.81 -4.17 -6.75
N PRO A 279 1.91 -4.18 -6.00
CA PRO A 279 3.23 -4.41 -6.59
C PRO A 279 3.27 -5.70 -7.41
N LEU A 280 3.65 -5.58 -8.68
CA LEU A 280 3.81 -6.71 -9.58
C LEU A 280 5.20 -7.31 -9.39
N VAL A 281 5.23 -8.53 -8.88
CA VAL A 281 6.48 -9.29 -8.69
C VAL A 281 6.81 -10.06 -9.96
N GLU A 282 7.92 -9.72 -10.61
CA GLU A 282 8.40 -10.45 -11.78
C GLU A 282 9.20 -11.68 -11.39
N ARG A 283 8.79 -12.82 -11.92
CA ARG A 283 9.51 -14.08 -11.77
C ARG A 283 9.87 -14.63 -13.14
N LYS A 284 11.12 -15.04 -13.28
CA LYS A 284 11.55 -15.83 -14.43
C LYS A 284 11.06 -17.26 -14.26
N GLU A 285 10.76 -17.94 -15.34
CA GLU A 285 10.50 -19.37 -15.29
C GLU A 285 11.71 -20.13 -14.74
N ALA A 286 11.43 -21.14 -13.93
CA ALA A 286 12.50 -22.02 -13.48
C ALA A 286 13.04 -22.84 -14.66
N PRO A 287 14.34 -23.20 -14.67
CA PRO A 287 14.91 -24.04 -15.70
C PRO A 287 14.18 -25.38 -15.84
N GLU A 288 14.20 -25.94 -17.06
CA GLU A 288 13.61 -27.26 -17.32
C GLU A 288 14.17 -28.32 -16.39
N GLY A 289 13.31 -29.12 -15.78
CA GLY A 289 13.68 -30.16 -14.80
C GLY A 289 13.75 -29.69 -13.36
N VAL A 290 13.61 -28.39 -13.07
CA VAL A 290 13.50 -27.88 -11.69
C VAL A 290 12.04 -27.94 -11.27
N SER A 291 11.77 -28.62 -10.17
CA SER A 291 10.45 -28.76 -9.56
C SER A 291 10.47 -28.34 -8.09
N VAL A 292 9.31 -28.21 -7.46
CA VAL A 292 9.19 -27.99 -6.00
C VAL A 292 10.01 -29.02 -5.23
N GLU A 293 9.91 -30.32 -5.61
CA GLU A 293 10.63 -31.40 -4.95
C GLU A 293 12.14 -31.22 -5.06
N THR A 294 12.65 -30.81 -6.22
CA THR A 294 14.09 -30.52 -6.42
C THR A 294 14.55 -29.41 -5.49
N VAL A 295 13.86 -28.26 -5.47
CA VAL A 295 14.22 -27.11 -4.63
C VAL A 295 14.20 -27.48 -3.14
N LEU A 296 13.17 -28.20 -2.69
CA LEU A 296 13.09 -28.62 -1.28
C LEU A 296 14.14 -29.69 -0.91
N ASN A 297 14.45 -30.61 -1.82
CA ASN A 297 15.55 -31.58 -1.59
C ASN A 297 16.88 -30.84 -1.50
N ASP A 298 17.17 -29.87 -2.34
CA ASP A 298 18.39 -29.06 -2.29
C ASP A 298 18.51 -28.32 -0.96
N TYR A 299 17.40 -27.70 -0.50
CA TYR A 299 17.35 -27.07 0.83
C TYR A 299 17.69 -28.04 1.97
N TYR A 300 17.08 -29.22 1.99
CA TYR A 300 17.37 -30.19 3.04
C TYR A 300 18.76 -30.81 2.90
N ASN A 301 19.27 -30.95 1.68
CA ASN A 301 20.65 -31.37 1.43
C ASN A 301 21.66 -30.34 1.94
N ALA A 302 21.44 -29.07 1.67
CA ALA A 302 22.24 -27.96 2.21
C ALA A 302 22.28 -27.95 3.74
N ARG A 303 21.18 -28.36 4.38
CA ARG A 303 21.09 -28.48 5.84
C ARG A 303 21.66 -29.77 6.41
N GLY A 304 22.33 -30.59 5.61
CA GLY A 304 22.98 -31.84 6.04
C GLY A 304 22.26 -33.12 5.64
N GLY A 305 21.15 -33.01 4.91
CA GLY A 305 20.36 -34.08 4.30
C GLY A 305 19.12 -34.50 5.08
N ALA A 306 17.99 -34.61 4.36
CA ALA A 306 16.69 -34.98 4.93
C ALA A 306 16.77 -36.32 5.72
N LYS A 307 17.51 -37.32 5.21
CA LYS A 307 17.71 -38.62 5.88
C LYS A 307 18.38 -38.52 7.26
N LYS A 308 19.25 -37.52 7.47
CA LYS A 308 19.86 -37.25 8.78
C LYS A 308 18.94 -36.49 9.69
N LEU A 309 18.26 -35.46 9.14
CA LEU A 309 17.31 -34.64 9.89
C LEU A 309 16.16 -35.49 10.45
N ILE A 310 15.54 -36.35 9.67
CA ILE A 310 14.44 -37.24 10.10
C ILE A 310 14.88 -38.22 11.24
N LYS A 311 16.20 -38.51 11.40
CA LYS A 311 16.68 -39.30 12.52
C LYS A 311 16.74 -38.57 13.84
N ILE A 312 16.65 -37.26 13.84
CA ILE A 312 16.58 -36.43 15.06
C ILE A 312 15.25 -36.74 15.74
N LYS A 313 15.33 -37.27 16.96
CA LYS A 313 14.15 -37.60 17.77
C LYS A 313 13.67 -36.39 18.56
N THR A 314 14.62 -35.57 19.03
CA THR A 314 14.38 -34.42 19.88
C THR A 314 15.34 -33.30 19.50
N LEU A 315 14.95 -32.06 19.69
CA LEU A 315 15.74 -30.86 19.42
C LEU A 315 15.54 -29.85 20.51
N GLU A 316 16.60 -29.24 20.99
CA GLU A 316 16.55 -28.07 21.87
C GLU A 316 17.25 -26.90 21.19
N LYS A 317 16.63 -25.72 21.25
CA LYS A 317 17.20 -24.43 20.82
C LYS A 317 17.17 -23.47 22.00
N VAL A 318 18.31 -22.87 22.33
CA VAL A 318 18.43 -21.88 23.41
C VAL A 318 18.94 -20.56 22.83
N GLY A 319 18.44 -19.45 23.33
CA GLY A 319 18.84 -18.14 22.86
C GLY A 319 18.10 -17.00 23.55
N SER A 320 17.90 -15.92 22.83
CA SER A 320 17.12 -14.77 23.27
C SER A 320 16.15 -14.33 22.19
N ILE A 321 15.06 -13.72 22.60
CA ILE A 321 14.09 -13.05 21.72
C ILE A 321 14.01 -11.58 22.11
N GLU A 322 14.05 -10.70 21.11
CA GLU A 322 13.90 -9.26 21.24
C GLU A 322 12.64 -8.84 20.50
N ILE A 323 11.76 -8.11 21.18
CA ILE A 323 10.45 -7.67 20.68
C ILE A 323 10.44 -6.15 20.61
N GLY A 324 10.26 -5.58 19.40
CA GLY A 324 10.14 -4.14 19.17
C GLY A 324 11.37 -3.32 19.58
N GLY A 325 12.56 -3.94 19.72
CA GLY A 325 13.78 -3.26 20.18
C GLY A 325 13.80 -2.82 21.65
N GLN A 326 12.73 -3.14 22.41
CA GLN A 326 12.55 -2.66 23.80
C GLN A 326 12.57 -3.76 24.85
N MET A 327 12.18 -4.97 24.50
CA MET A 327 12.06 -6.09 25.43
C MET A 327 12.90 -7.28 24.95
N THR A 328 13.81 -7.75 25.82
CA THR A 328 14.58 -8.96 25.57
C THR A 328 14.22 -10.04 26.59
N LEU A 329 13.83 -11.22 26.10
CA LEU A 329 13.52 -12.39 26.91
C LEU A 329 14.47 -13.56 26.58
N GLY A 330 14.68 -14.43 27.55
CA GLY A 330 15.30 -15.72 27.28
C GLY A 330 14.37 -16.57 26.41
N TYR A 331 14.95 -17.32 25.48
CA TYR A 331 14.27 -18.21 24.54
C TYR A 331 14.77 -19.64 24.73
N ASN A 332 13.85 -20.58 24.97
CA ASN A 332 14.14 -22.01 25.02
C ASN A 332 13.03 -22.78 24.32
N SER A 333 13.37 -23.44 23.20
CA SER A 333 12.43 -24.28 22.44
C SER A 333 12.88 -25.73 22.49
N LYS A 334 11.97 -26.62 22.90
CA LYS A 334 12.19 -28.08 22.97
C LYS A 334 11.13 -28.79 22.16
N THR A 335 11.55 -29.61 21.22
CA THR A 335 10.64 -30.33 20.34
C THR A 335 10.95 -31.83 20.40
N SER A 336 9.90 -32.66 20.45
CA SER A 336 9.94 -34.11 20.24
C SER A 336 9.26 -34.43 18.91
N TYR A 337 10.01 -35.05 18.00
CA TYR A 337 9.52 -35.43 16.66
C TYR A 337 9.10 -36.92 16.58
N LYS A 338 9.33 -37.70 17.62
CA LYS A 338 9.03 -39.16 17.64
C LYS A 338 8.49 -39.60 18.99
N GLY A 339 7.56 -40.55 18.96
CA GLY A 339 6.86 -41.02 20.15
C GLY A 339 5.75 -40.02 20.50
N THR A 340 5.76 -39.45 21.68
CA THR A 340 4.87 -38.31 22.01
C THR A 340 5.43 -37.09 21.32
N VAL A 341 4.74 -36.66 20.25
CA VAL A 341 5.15 -35.52 19.40
C VAL A 341 4.62 -34.25 20.01
N GLY A 342 5.48 -33.23 20.12
CA GLY A 342 5.10 -31.93 20.61
C GLY A 342 6.29 -30.98 20.64
N SER A 343 5.96 -29.70 20.76
CA SER A 343 6.91 -28.59 20.88
C SER A 343 6.49 -27.67 22.02
N ILE A 344 7.45 -27.25 22.82
CA ILE A 344 7.27 -26.20 23.83
C ILE A 344 8.34 -25.13 23.59
N THR A 345 7.90 -23.88 23.50
CA THR A 345 8.79 -22.73 23.44
C THR A 345 8.49 -21.85 24.64
N ALA A 346 9.45 -21.75 25.57
CA ALA A 346 9.36 -20.99 26.79
C ALA A 346 10.14 -19.68 26.68
N PHE A 347 9.56 -18.61 27.22
CA PHE A 347 10.15 -17.28 27.30
C PHE A 347 10.35 -16.89 28.76
N SER A 348 11.54 -16.41 29.10
CA SER A 348 11.91 -16.09 30.46
C SER A 348 12.44 -14.68 30.62
N MET A 349 12.11 -14.06 31.74
CA MET A 349 12.64 -12.76 32.17
C MET A 349 13.38 -12.95 33.50
N SER A 350 14.63 -12.56 33.57
CA SER A 350 15.45 -12.74 34.79
C SER A 350 15.45 -14.16 35.34
N GLY A 351 15.40 -15.17 34.45
CA GLY A 351 15.37 -16.58 34.81
C GLY A 351 14.01 -17.17 35.20
N MET A 352 12.96 -16.36 35.27
CA MET A 352 11.58 -16.83 35.52
C MET A 352 10.83 -16.97 34.19
N GLU A 353 10.14 -18.10 33.98
CA GLU A 353 9.24 -18.30 32.83
C GLU A 353 8.06 -17.35 32.95
N VAL A 354 7.86 -16.52 31.92
CA VAL A 354 6.78 -15.53 31.85
C VAL A 354 5.71 -15.92 30.85
N MET A 355 6.07 -16.70 29.85
CA MET A 355 5.17 -17.14 28.78
C MET A 355 5.72 -18.43 28.16
N LYS A 356 4.85 -19.31 27.71
CA LYS A 356 5.20 -20.48 26.89
C LYS A 356 4.14 -20.74 25.82
N ASN A 357 4.59 -21.25 24.69
CA ASN A 357 3.76 -21.77 23.62
C ASN A 357 3.94 -23.29 23.55
N ILE A 358 2.85 -24.03 23.57
CA ILE A 358 2.84 -25.50 23.48
C ILE A 358 2.04 -25.89 22.24
N VAL A 359 2.63 -26.77 21.42
CA VAL A 359 2.01 -27.31 20.21
C VAL A 359 2.09 -28.84 20.29
N THR A 360 0.94 -29.48 20.17
CA THR A 360 0.81 -30.94 20.08
C THR A 360 0.11 -31.37 18.81
N SER A 361 -0.02 -32.65 18.55
CA SER A 361 -0.79 -33.14 17.38
C SER A 361 -2.29 -32.87 17.46
N SER A 362 -2.83 -32.54 18.64
CA SER A 362 -4.27 -32.29 18.83
C SER A 362 -4.60 -30.84 19.15
N GLU A 363 -3.68 -30.07 19.72
CA GLU A 363 -3.95 -28.71 20.17
C GLU A 363 -2.68 -27.85 20.17
N ALA A 364 -2.87 -26.54 20.16
CA ALA A 364 -1.84 -25.57 20.50
C ALA A 364 -2.42 -24.49 21.42
N TYR A 365 -1.61 -24.02 22.36
CA TYR A 365 -2.01 -22.91 23.24
C TYR A 365 -0.81 -22.12 23.73
N MET A 366 -1.07 -20.85 24.00
CA MET A 366 -0.15 -19.96 24.70
C MET A 366 -0.55 -19.90 26.17
N GLU A 367 0.42 -20.01 27.06
CA GLU A 367 0.19 -19.83 28.50
C GLU A 367 1.02 -18.65 29.00
N GLN A 368 0.34 -17.66 29.59
CA GLN A 368 0.95 -16.48 30.17
C GLN A 368 0.35 -16.25 31.58
N MET A 369 1.20 -16.16 32.59
CA MET A 369 0.78 -15.95 33.99
C MET A 369 -0.30 -16.94 34.47
N GLY A 370 -0.26 -18.22 34.02
CA GLY A 370 -1.22 -19.25 34.34
C GLY A 370 -2.55 -19.18 33.57
N GLN A 371 -2.73 -18.22 32.69
CA GLN A 371 -3.87 -18.16 31.75
C GLN A 371 -3.50 -18.82 30.44
N LYS A 372 -4.36 -19.73 29.97
CA LYS A 372 -4.21 -20.42 28.68
C LYS A 372 -5.09 -19.77 27.65
N GLN A 373 -4.48 -19.41 26.52
CA GLN A 373 -5.15 -18.97 25.31
C GLN A 373 -5.00 -20.07 24.24
N GLN A 374 -6.11 -20.66 23.84
CA GLN A 374 -6.14 -21.70 22.82
C GLN A 374 -5.84 -21.09 21.45
N VAL A 375 -5.10 -21.83 20.64
CA VAL A 375 -4.87 -21.54 19.22
C VAL A 375 -5.79 -22.44 18.40
N GLU A 376 -6.57 -21.86 17.52
CA GLU A 376 -7.59 -22.57 16.73
C GLU A 376 -7.46 -22.30 15.24
N GLY A 377 -8.21 -23.02 14.40
CA GLY A 377 -8.30 -22.80 12.98
C GLY A 377 -6.97 -22.93 12.23
N ASN A 378 -6.70 -22.03 11.30
CA ASN A 378 -5.51 -22.09 10.45
C ASN A 378 -4.20 -21.81 11.20
N ASP A 379 -4.25 -21.04 12.27
CA ASP A 379 -3.08 -20.80 13.13
C ASP A 379 -2.62 -22.08 13.83
N LEU A 380 -3.56 -22.95 14.23
CA LEU A 380 -3.25 -24.27 14.77
C LEU A 380 -2.54 -25.15 13.71
N ILE A 381 -3.08 -25.20 12.51
CA ILE A 381 -2.52 -25.98 11.40
C ILE A 381 -1.12 -25.49 11.05
N SER A 382 -0.93 -24.18 10.92
CA SER A 382 0.36 -23.56 10.64
C SER A 382 1.39 -23.91 11.71
N GLN A 383 1.04 -23.77 13.01
CA GLN A 383 1.94 -24.08 14.10
C GLN A 383 2.28 -25.58 14.17
N GLN A 384 1.32 -26.46 13.93
CA GLN A 384 1.57 -27.90 13.88
C GLN A 384 2.47 -28.27 12.71
N TRP A 385 2.21 -27.76 11.51
CA TRP A 385 3.02 -27.99 10.32
C TRP A 385 4.47 -27.61 10.55
N GLU A 386 4.72 -26.40 11.05
CA GLU A 386 6.08 -25.88 11.24
C GLU A 386 6.85 -26.51 12.41
N SER A 387 6.13 -26.82 13.50
CA SER A 387 6.79 -27.23 14.75
C SER A 387 6.96 -28.73 14.89
N LEU A 388 6.04 -29.54 14.37
CA LEU A 388 5.97 -30.97 14.68
C LEU A 388 6.72 -31.85 13.68
N ASN A 389 7.19 -31.30 12.56
CA ASN A 389 7.93 -32.02 11.55
C ASN A 389 9.18 -31.25 11.12
N ILE A 390 10.36 -31.82 11.37
CA ILE A 390 11.64 -31.17 11.03
C ILE A 390 11.87 -31.04 9.52
N THR A 391 11.15 -31.83 8.72
CA THR A 391 11.12 -31.76 7.26
C THR A 391 9.74 -31.28 6.73
N HIS A 392 9.08 -30.40 7.47
CA HIS A 392 7.70 -29.98 7.23
C HIS A 392 7.42 -29.50 5.81
N LEU A 393 8.36 -28.83 5.14
CA LEU A 393 8.17 -28.37 3.75
C LEU A 393 7.98 -29.53 2.76
N LEU A 394 8.65 -30.68 2.98
CA LEU A 394 8.45 -31.87 2.15
C LEU A 394 7.15 -32.63 2.46
N ASN A 395 6.55 -32.38 3.61
CA ASN A 395 5.37 -33.08 4.09
C ASN A 395 4.17 -32.12 4.24
N ALA A 396 4.14 -31.05 3.45
CA ALA A 396 3.08 -30.03 3.52
C ALA A 396 1.69 -30.63 3.23
N ALA A 397 1.62 -31.60 2.32
CA ALA A 397 0.38 -32.29 1.95
C ALA A 397 -0.28 -33.05 3.13
N ASP A 398 0.48 -33.50 4.12
CA ASP A 398 -0.05 -34.16 5.34
C ASP A 398 -0.90 -33.22 6.20
N TYR A 399 -0.79 -31.89 5.95
CA TYR A 399 -1.52 -30.83 6.63
C TYR A 399 -2.52 -30.10 5.73
N GLY A 400 -2.89 -30.67 4.56
CA GLY A 400 -3.79 -30.00 3.61
C GLY A 400 -3.16 -28.80 2.89
N ILE A 401 -1.82 -28.73 2.85
CA ILE A 401 -1.08 -27.63 2.25
C ILE A 401 -0.52 -28.06 0.89
N SER A 402 -0.96 -27.40 -0.17
CA SER A 402 -0.40 -27.55 -1.52
C SER A 402 0.87 -26.72 -1.68
N SER A 403 1.76 -27.14 -2.57
CA SER A 403 2.98 -26.41 -2.89
C SER A 403 3.15 -26.22 -4.39
N GLU A 404 3.65 -25.04 -4.79
CA GLU A 404 3.85 -24.64 -6.18
C GLU A 404 5.17 -23.87 -6.34
N LEU A 405 5.95 -24.22 -7.38
CA LEU A 405 7.13 -23.45 -7.78
C LEU A 405 6.70 -22.26 -8.64
N LEU A 406 6.83 -21.07 -8.08
CA LEU A 406 6.41 -19.83 -8.75
C LEU A 406 7.46 -19.28 -9.74
N GLY A 407 8.68 -19.87 -9.75
CA GLY A 407 9.79 -19.44 -10.62
C GLY A 407 10.98 -18.87 -9.84
N ILE A 408 11.73 -18.01 -10.51
CA ILE A 408 12.92 -17.34 -9.96
C ILE A 408 12.65 -15.85 -9.82
N GLU A 409 12.90 -15.30 -8.63
CA GLU A 409 12.82 -13.89 -8.31
C GLU A 409 14.21 -13.34 -8.00
N ASN A 410 14.60 -12.23 -8.65
CA ASN A 410 15.84 -11.53 -8.34
C ASN A 410 15.58 -10.46 -7.29
N ILE A 411 16.26 -10.55 -6.15
CA ILE A 411 16.18 -9.56 -5.07
C ILE A 411 17.58 -9.01 -4.81
N ASN A 412 17.80 -7.74 -5.08
CA ASN A 412 19.08 -7.06 -4.87
C ASN A 412 20.29 -7.74 -5.54
N GLY A 413 20.07 -8.33 -6.72
CA GLY A 413 21.14 -8.98 -7.49
C GLY A 413 21.35 -10.48 -7.18
N THR A 414 20.60 -11.05 -6.22
CA THR A 414 20.62 -12.48 -5.90
C THR A 414 19.34 -13.14 -6.41
N ASP A 415 19.49 -14.27 -7.09
CA ASP A 415 18.37 -15.06 -7.61
C ASP A 415 17.91 -16.11 -6.58
N TYR A 416 16.58 -16.20 -6.40
CA TYR A 416 15.94 -17.13 -5.47
C TYR A 416 14.92 -17.99 -6.19
N TYR A 417 14.91 -19.30 -5.94
CA TYR A 417 13.72 -20.10 -6.22
C TYR A 417 12.60 -19.72 -5.26
N VAL A 418 11.41 -19.50 -5.79
CA VAL A 418 10.25 -19.09 -5.00
C VAL A 418 9.21 -20.20 -5.00
N VAL A 419 8.93 -20.75 -3.82
CA VAL A 419 7.93 -21.80 -3.63
C VAL A 419 6.80 -21.25 -2.76
N SER A 420 5.56 -21.38 -3.26
CA SER A 420 4.34 -21.07 -2.51
C SER A 420 3.81 -22.32 -1.82
N PHE A 421 3.31 -22.14 -0.61
CA PHE A 421 2.56 -23.14 0.16
C PHE A 421 1.21 -22.52 0.50
N LYS A 422 0.12 -23.22 0.19
CA LYS A 422 -1.24 -22.72 0.39
C LYS A 422 -2.13 -23.80 1.00
N HIS A 423 -2.74 -23.49 2.13
CA HIS A 423 -3.73 -24.36 2.74
C HIS A 423 -5.03 -24.37 1.95
N GLU A 424 -5.74 -25.50 1.92
CA GLU A 424 -6.97 -25.69 1.15
C GLU A 424 -8.11 -24.74 1.54
N SER A 425 -8.14 -24.21 2.78
CA SER A 425 -9.09 -23.18 3.20
C SER A 425 -8.91 -21.84 2.48
N GLY A 426 -7.71 -21.58 1.93
CA GLY A 426 -7.35 -20.30 1.34
C GLY A 426 -6.97 -19.19 2.33
N GLU A 427 -7.15 -19.40 3.64
CA GLU A 427 -6.91 -18.39 4.69
C GLU A 427 -5.45 -18.35 5.19
N PHE A 428 -4.65 -19.36 4.83
CA PHE A 428 -3.22 -19.41 5.13
C PHE A 428 -2.43 -19.64 3.87
N SER A 429 -1.40 -18.82 3.67
CA SER A 429 -0.40 -19.06 2.63
C SER A 429 0.99 -18.59 3.07
N SER A 430 2.00 -19.29 2.57
CA SER A 430 3.41 -18.98 2.84
C SER A 430 4.19 -19.01 1.54
N THR A 431 5.06 -18.02 1.32
CA THR A 431 5.97 -17.94 0.17
C THR A 431 7.40 -17.99 0.67
N CYS A 432 8.12 -19.03 0.27
CA CYS A 432 9.50 -19.31 0.69
C CYS A 432 10.49 -18.99 -0.43
N TYR A 433 11.57 -18.29 -0.08
CA TYR A 433 12.65 -17.87 -0.99
C TYR A 433 13.91 -18.66 -0.68
N PHE A 434 14.30 -19.51 -1.60
CA PHE A 434 15.49 -20.36 -1.48
C PHE A 434 16.60 -19.79 -2.35
N ASP A 435 17.73 -19.46 -1.74
CA ASP A 435 18.91 -18.99 -2.45
C ASP A 435 19.45 -20.09 -3.39
N ILE A 436 19.61 -19.76 -4.67
CA ILE A 436 19.94 -20.77 -5.70
C ILE A 436 21.34 -21.34 -5.50
N GLU A 437 22.31 -20.55 -5.03
CA GLU A 437 23.69 -20.98 -4.87
C GLU A 437 23.88 -21.85 -3.63
N SER A 438 23.31 -21.43 -2.50
CA SER A 438 23.47 -22.15 -1.23
C SER A 438 22.40 -23.23 -0.98
N GLY A 439 21.28 -23.16 -1.67
CA GLY A 439 20.09 -23.99 -1.43
C GLY A 439 19.34 -23.62 -0.14
N LEU A 440 19.75 -22.60 0.62
CA LEU A 440 19.18 -22.29 1.93
C LEU A 440 17.94 -21.42 1.83
N LEU A 441 16.97 -21.59 2.74
CA LEU A 441 15.83 -20.72 2.93
C LEU A 441 16.30 -19.41 3.57
N ILE A 442 16.11 -18.30 2.87
CA ILE A 442 16.55 -16.98 3.34
C ILE A 442 15.38 -16.14 3.82
N THR A 443 14.25 -16.22 3.14
CA THR A 443 13.07 -15.43 3.49
C THR A 443 11.81 -16.28 3.37
N LYS A 444 10.89 -16.09 4.31
CA LYS A 444 9.52 -16.61 4.27
C LYS A 444 8.55 -15.46 4.46
N LYS A 445 7.57 -15.32 3.58
CA LYS A 445 6.45 -14.39 3.72
C LYS A 445 5.21 -15.20 4.00
N GLU A 446 4.51 -14.87 5.06
CA GLU A 446 3.26 -15.52 5.45
C GLU A 446 2.10 -14.53 5.37
N VAL A 447 0.99 -15.01 4.88
CA VAL A 447 -0.27 -14.29 4.88
C VAL A 447 -1.26 -15.12 5.68
N SER A 448 -1.78 -14.56 6.75
CA SER A 448 -2.88 -15.11 7.52
C SER A 448 -4.08 -14.17 7.45
N VAL A 449 -5.26 -14.73 7.29
CA VAL A 449 -6.52 -14.00 7.25
C VAL A 449 -7.27 -14.31 8.53
N GLN A 450 -7.52 -13.28 9.34
CA GLN A 450 -8.34 -13.36 10.57
C GLN A 450 -9.55 -12.46 10.40
N GLY A 451 -10.71 -13.05 10.12
CA GLY A 451 -11.92 -12.29 9.80
C GLY A 451 -11.75 -11.50 8.49
N GLU A 452 -11.86 -10.19 8.57
CA GLU A 452 -11.71 -9.29 7.41
C GLU A 452 -10.29 -8.73 7.24
N GLU A 453 -9.37 -8.99 8.19
CA GLU A 453 -8.01 -8.48 8.16
C GLU A 453 -7.02 -9.53 7.65
N SER A 454 -6.20 -9.13 6.69
CA SER A 454 -5.07 -9.90 6.19
C SER A 454 -3.79 -9.37 6.83
N GLN A 455 -3.09 -10.22 7.57
CA GLN A 455 -1.79 -9.90 8.17
C GLN A 455 -0.67 -10.53 7.35
N VAL A 456 0.36 -9.74 7.05
CA VAL A 456 1.57 -10.21 6.36
C VAL A 456 2.73 -10.17 7.33
N ALA A 457 3.37 -11.32 7.52
CA ALA A 457 4.61 -11.43 8.27
C ALA A 457 5.76 -11.84 7.35
N THR A 458 6.90 -11.16 7.44
CA THR A 458 8.11 -11.51 6.69
C THR A 458 9.18 -11.97 7.65
N THR A 459 9.63 -13.22 7.53
CA THR A 459 10.67 -13.84 8.36
C THR A 459 11.93 -14.05 7.53
N ASN A 460 13.05 -13.49 8.01
CA ASN A 460 14.38 -13.67 7.42
C ASN A 460 15.22 -14.61 8.29
N TYR A 461 15.89 -15.57 7.63
CA TYR A 461 16.76 -16.56 8.23
C TYR A 461 18.20 -16.29 7.86
N SER A 462 19.09 -16.24 8.84
CA SER A 462 20.51 -15.98 8.60
C SER A 462 21.39 -16.74 9.58
N LYS A 463 22.72 -16.64 9.36
CA LYS A 463 23.73 -17.30 10.21
C LYS A 463 23.47 -18.80 10.38
N TYR A 464 23.37 -19.52 9.27
CA TYR A 464 23.29 -20.99 9.30
C TYR A 464 24.58 -21.56 9.83
N ILE A 465 24.52 -22.22 11.01
CA ILE A 465 25.68 -22.75 11.74
C ILE A 465 25.50 -24.26 11.93
N ASP A 466 26.61 -25.02 11.85
CA ASP A 466 26.61 -26.44 12.10
C ASP A 466 26.40 -26.75 13.59
N ALA A 467 25.27 -27.39 13.90
CA ALA A 467 24.93 -27.88 15.24
C ALA A 467 25.52 -29.27 15.51
N GLY A 468 26.48 -29.74 14.70
CA GLY A 468 27.14 -30.99 14.75
C GLY A 468 26.74 -31.97 13.63
N LYS A 469 27.69 -32.72 13.13
CA LYS A 469 27.53 -33.71 12.05
C LYS A 469 27.10 -33.14 10.70
N GLY A 470 27.38 -31.88 10.43
CA GLY A 470 26.99 -31.18 9.22
C GLY A 470 25.51 -30.80 9.17
N LEU A 471 24.85 -30.65 10.33
CA LEU A 471 23.45 -30.27 10.43
C LEU A 471 23.34 -28.76 10.62
N LEU A 472 22.94 -28.02 9.58
CA LEU A 472 22.82 -26.57 9.61
C LEU A 472 21.45 -26.13 10.12
N PHE A 473 21.48 -25.15 11.04
CA PHE A 473 20.29 -24.46 11.54
C PHE A 473 20.51 -22.94 11.50
N PRO A 474 19.46 -22.13 11.26
CA PRO A 474 19.57 -20.67 11.35
C PRO A 474 19.72 -20.26 12.82
N TYR A 475 20.71 -19.43 13.11
CA TYR A 475 20.97 -18.89 14.44
C TYR A 475 20.44 -17.47 14.63
N GLU A 476 19.99 -16.84 13.56
CA GLU A 476 19.30 -15.56 13.61
C GLU A 476 18.03 -15.64 12.76
N VAL A 477 16.89 -15.32 13.39
CA VAL A 477 15.56 -15.32 12.76
C VAL A 477 14.90 -13.99 13.09
N VAL A 478 14.61 -13.18 12.07
CA VAL A 478 14.01 -11.86 12.24
C VAL A 478 12.67 -11.84 11.52
N THR A 479 11.60 -11.61 12.27
CA THR A 479 10.23 -11.50 11.75
C THR A 479 9.74 -10.07 11.85
N GLN A 480 9.25 -9.54 10.73
CA GLN A 480 8.56 -8.26 10.64
C GLN A 480 7.07 -8.53 10.43
N ALA A 481 6.22 -8.10 11.35
CA ALA A 481 4.76 -8.19 11.27
C ALA A 481 4.17 -6.79 11.50
N GLY A 482 3.73 -6.15 10.43
CA GLY A 482 3.33 -4.73 10.47
C GLY A 482 4.45 -3.83 11.03
N PRO A 483 4.20 -2.99 12.04
CA PRO A 483 5.21 -2.14 12.67
C PRO A 483 6.13 -2.89 13.64
N GLN A 484 5.82 -4.14 13.98
CA GLN A 484 6.51 -4.89 15.02
C GLN A 484 7.62 -5.75 14.43
N THR A 485 8.83 -5.66 15.02
CA THR A 485 9.97 -6.52 14.70
C THR A 485 10.25 -7.46 15.86
N ILE A 486 10.38 -8.75 15.55
CA ILE A 486 10.74 -9.81 16.50
C ILE A 486 12.04 -10.45 16.03
N SER A 487 13.07 -10.42 16.87
CA SER A 487 14.39 -11.01 16.55
C SER A 487 14.73 -12.15 17.51
N VAL A 488 14.88 -13.34 16.98
CA VAL A 488 15.35 -14.51 17.75
C VAL A 488 16.82 -14.76 17.43
N ARG A 489 17.67 -14.70 18.45
CA ARG A 489 19.09 -15.04 18.35
C ARG A 489 19.38 -16.32 19.12
N ILE A 490 19.69 -17.38 18.38
CA ILE A 490 20.00 -18.70 18.94
C ILE A 490 21.47 -18.72 19.36
N THR A 491 21.74 -19.23 20.54
CA THR A 491 23.10 -19.43 21.07
C THR A 491 23.54 -20.91 21.00
N SER A 492 22.59 -21.82 21.09
CA SER A 492 22.88 -23.25 20.91
C SER A 492 21.70 -24.01 20.32
N VAL A 493 22.03 -25.02 19.52
CA VAL A 493 21.10 -26.03 18.99
C VAL A 493 21.64 -27.41 19.35
N THR A 494 20.83 -28.23 20.04
CA THR A 494 21.24 -29.57 20.55
C THR A 494 20.30 -30.62 19.99
N PRO A 495 20.68 -31.29 18.88
CA PRO A 495 19.97 -32.48 18.42
C PRO A 495 20.13 -33.63 19.40
N GLY A 496 19.03 -34.31 19.75
CA GLY A 496 19.02 -35.42 20.72
C GLY A 496 18.99 -35.00 22.19
N ALA A 497 18.70 -33.75 22.48
CA ALA A 497 18.52 -33.26 23.86
C ALA A 497 17.43 -34.03 24.61
N LYS A 498 17.54 -34.10 25.94
CA LYS A 498 16.50 -34.69 26.77
C LYS A 498 15.28 -33.73 26.81
N VAL A 499 14.13 -34.23 26.37
CA VAL A 499 12.87 -33.50 26.39
C VAL A 499 11.89 -34.27 27.27
N ASN A 500 11.28 -33.57 28.21
CA ASN A 500 10.19 -34.15 29.02
C ASN A 500 8.91 -34.19 28.17
N THR A 501 8.55 -35.37 27.68
CA THR A 501 7.39 -35.59 26.80
C THR A 501 6.05 -35.65 27.58
N ASP A 502 6.07 -35.64 28.91
CA ASP A 502 4.82 -35.57 29.71
C ASP A 502 4.13 -34.23 29.56
N LEU A 503 4.86 -33.20 29.13
CA LEU A 503 4.34 -31.88 28.78
C LEU A 503 3.48 -31.87 27.52
N PHE A 504 3.50 -32.94 26.73
CA PHE A 504 2.76 -33.06 25.46
C PHE A 504 1.61 -34.08 25.53
N LYS A 505 1.30 -34.56 26.73
CA LYS A 505 0.15 -35.44 27.01
C LYS A 505 -1.02 -34.59 27.54
#